data_55d72eb96f4e0c3843952ae21910ac55
#
_entry.id   55d72eb96f4e0c3843952ae21910ac55
#
_cell.length_a   1.000
_cell.length_b   1.000
_cell.length_c   1.000
_cell.angle_alpha   90.00
_cell.angle_beta   90.00
_cell.angle_gamma   90.00
#
_symmetry.space_group_name_H-M   'P 1'
#
loop_
_entity.id
_entity.type
_entity.pdbx_description
1 polymer ?
#
loop_
_entity_poly.entity_id
_entity_poly.type
_entity_poly.pdbx_seq_one_letter_code
_entity_poly.pdbx_strand_id
1 'polypeptide(L)'
;MLIDTHCHLDFPDFDPDRSQVIQRANEAGVARLISIGTTLETSRAAIALANSNPQIFATIGLHPCEVQEASDSAIDELAQLAEHPKVVAIGECGLDYHRLPSKSSAPFSGSTSTTGGVFPGSEDITLADAEQKNRQAVFFQQQLDLAVDRKLNVVIHQRDSWEDTLTTLKPYSGRLHAVFHCFSGTLAQANELISLGHFVSFTGIVTFKNARDVHSCAQKIPPGSFFLETDCPYLAPEPNRGKRCEPAYTLAVAEKVAALRGQTLQEIARETTSAAEKFFSLPSS
;
A
#
# COMPACT_ATOMS: atom_id res chain seq x y z
N MET A 1 17.86 10.71 7.36
CA MET A 1 16.41 10.64 7.71
C MET A 1 15.74 9.73 6.70
N LEU A 2 14.81 8.88 7.15
CA LEU A 2 14.02 7.97 6.34
C LEU A 2 12.53 8.31 6.47
N ILE A 3 11.72 7.89 5.52
CA ILE A 3 10.27 7.91 5.56
C ILE A 3 9.78 6.47 5.38
N ASP A 4 8.89 6.01 6.26
CA ASP A 4 8.10 4.81 6.03
C ASP A 4 6.86 5.21 5.24
N THR A 5 6.80 4.84 3.96
CA THR A 5 5.74 5.29 3.05
C THR A 5 4.47 4.44 3.09
N HIS A 6 4.46 3.35 3.90
CA HIS A 6 3.30 2.47 4.02
C HIS A 6 3.33 1.68 5.34
N CYS A 7 2.50 2.08 6.30
CA CYS A 7 2.34 1.39 7.57
C CYS A 7 0.89 1.47 8.08
N HIS A 8 0.40 0.41 8.73
CA HIS A 8 -0.94 0.35 9.30
C HIS A 8 -0.89 0.56 10.82
N LEU A 9 -0.56 1.78 11.24
CA LEU A 9 -0.41 2.13 12.66
C LEU A 9 -1.72 2.12 13.46
N ASP A 10 -2.86 2.16 12.79
CA ASP A 10 -4.20 2.06 13.38
C ASP A 10 -4.56 0.64 13.82
N PHE A 11 -3.86 -0.39 13.33
CA PHE A 11 -4.19 -1.78 13.62
C PHE A 11 -4.10 -2.11 15.12
N PRO A 12 -5.01 -3.00 15.62
CA PRO A 12 -5.05 -3.42 17.03
C PRO A 12 -3.76 -4.03 17.54
N ASP A 13 -2.93 -4.59 16.64
CA ASP A 13 -1.59 -5.10 16.96
C ASP A 13 -0.70 -4.07 17.68
N PHE A 14 -0.94 -2.78 17.43
CA PHE A 14 -0.18 -1.68 18.01
C PHE A 14 -0.85 -1.02 19.23
N ASP A 15 -2.10 -1.35 19.57
CA ASP A 15 -2.81 -0.73 20.69
C ASP A 15 -2.01 -0.76 21.99
N PRO A 16 -1.31 -1.85 22.35
CA PRO A 16 -0.59 -1.91 23.62
C PRO A 16 0.62 -0.97 23.71
N ASP A 17 1.25 -0.62 22.57
CA ASP A 17 2.54 0.09 22.57
C ASP A 17 2.73 1.06 21.40
N ARG A 18 1.66 1.54 20.75
CA ARG A 18 1.71 2.41 19.57
C ARG A 18 2.64 3.63 19.75
N SER A 19 2.59 4.29 20.90
CA SER A 19 3.46 5.44 21.19
C SER A 19 4.94 5.05 21.23
N GLN A 20 5.27 3.89 21.80
CA GLN A 20 6.63 3.36 21.83
C GLN A 20 7.10 2.92 20.45
N VAL A 21 6.20 2.37 19.60
CA VAL A 21 6.49 2.04 18.19
C VAL A 21 6.90 3.30 17.42
N ILE A 22 6.14 4.40 17.57
CA ILE A 22 6.44 5.69 16.95
C ILE A 22 7.77 6.24 17.46
N GLN A 23 8.04 6.13 18.76
CA GLN A 23 9.30 6.55 19.35
C GLN A 23 10.49 5.75 18.78
N ARG A 24 10.38 4.41 18.71
CA ARG A 24 11.45 3.55 18.13
C ARG A 24 11.70 3.88 16.66
N ALA A 25 10.67 4.24 15.89
CA ALA A 25 10.83 4.70 14.51
C ALA A 25 11.72 5.95 14.46
N ASN A 26 11.45 6.96 15.28
CA ASN A 26 12.26 8.17 15.38
C ASN A 26 13.71 7.87 15.79
N GLU A 27 13.92 7.02 16.79
CA GLU A 27 15.24 6.59 17.26
C GLU A 27 16.04 5.86 16.17
N ALA A 28 15.35 5.13 15.28
CA ALA A 28 15.93 4.48 14.10
C ALA A 28 16.17 5.45 12.92
N GLY A 29 15.85 6.75 13.07
CA GLY A 29 16.01 7.74 12.01
C GLY A 29 14.87 7.76 10.97
N VAL A 30 13.75 7.06 11.23
CA VAL A 30 12.51 7.11 10.43
C VAL A 30 11.69 8.29 10.97
N ALA A 31 11.83 9.44 10.33
CA ALA A 31 11.31 10.71 10.83
C ALA A 31 9.88 11.01 10.42
N ARG A 32 9.35 10.31 9.41
CA ARG A 32 7.97 10.45 8.95
C ARG A 32 7.36 9.10 8.63
N LEU A 33 6.05 9.00 8.84
CA LEU A 33 5.26 7.79 8.68
C LEU A 33 4.01 8.12 7.88
N ILE A 34 3.70 7.31 6.87
CA ILE A 34 2.43 7.41 6.13
C ILE A 34 1.54 6.27 6.63
N SER A 35 0.53 6.61 7.45
CA SER A 35 -0.46 5.65 7.94
C SER A 35 -1.54 5.45 6.89
N ILE A 36 -1.84 4.19 6.58
CA ILE A 36 -2.64 3.80 5.42
C ILE A 36 -4.07 3.47 5.84
N GLY A 37 -5.06 4.15 5.23
CA GLY A 37 -6.46 3.76 5.33
C GLY A 37 -6.83 2.73 4.27
N THR A 38 -7.60 1.70 4.68
CA THR A 38 -8.08 0.61 3.82
C THR A 38 -9.60 0.50 3.78
N THR A 39 -10.27 1.20 4.70
CA THR A 39 -11.71 1.37 4.81
C THR A 39 -12.01 2.81 5.23
N LEU A 40 -13.28 3.21 5.27
CA LEU A 40 -13.66 4.52 5.84
C LEU A 40 -13.28 4.64 7.32
N GLU A 41 -13.41 3.56 8.08
CA GLU A 41 -13.06 3.53 9.50
C GLU A 41 -11.55 3.71 9.71
N THR A 42 -10.73 2.90 9.04
CA THR A 42 -9.27 2.99 9.13
C THR A 42 -8.74 4.29 8.54
N SER A 43 -9.37 4.84 7.51
CA SER A 43 -9.05 6.17 6.96
C SER A 43 -9.25 7.28 8.01
N ARG A 44 -10.36 7.24 8.76
CA ARG A 44 -10.59 8.17 9.89
C ARG A 44 -9.58 7.96 11.01
N ALA A 45 -9.23 6.71 11.33
CA ALA A 45 -8.23 6.38 12.34
C ALA A 45 -6.83 6.88 11.95
N ALA A 46 -6.41 6.70 10.69
CA ALA A 46 -5.16 7.23 10.16
C ALA A 46 -5.09 8.76 10.26
N ILE A 47 -6.17 9.48 9.92
CA ILE A 47 -6.27 10.93 10.10
C ILE A 47 -6.16 11.32 11.59
N ALA A 48 -6.82 10.61 12.48
CA ALA A 48 -6.75 10.88 13.93
C ALA A 48 -5.33 10.71 14.48
N LEU A 49 -4.60 9.67 14.04
CA LEU A 49 -3.20 9.47 14.37
C LEU A 49 -2.33 10.61 13.83
N ALA A 50 -2.55 11.03 12.60
CA ALA A 50 -1.82 12.13 11.97
C ALA A 50 -2.07 13.47 12.66
N ASN A 51 -3.27 13.71 13.18
CA ASN A 51 -3.59 14.90 13.98
C ASN A 51 -2.84 14.94 15.32
N SER A 52 -2.67 13.78 15.93
CA SER A 52 -2.03 13.68 17.25
C SER A 52 -0.49 13.62 17.18
N ASN A 53 0.08 13.41 15.98
CA ASN A 53 1.52 13.20 15.78
C ASN A 53 1.99 13.99 14.54
N PRO A 54 2.80 15.05 14.72
CA PRO A 54 3.23 15.90 13.60
C PRO A 54 3.94 15.15 12.47
N GLN A 55 4.70 14.10 12.78
CA GLN A 55 5.45 13.28 11.83
C GLN A 55 4.59 12.27 11.07
N ILE A 56 3.32 12.08 11.44
CA ILE A 56 2.42 11.16 10.75
C ILE A 56 1.57 11.91 9.73
N PHE A 57 1.41 11.30 8.58
CA PHE A 57 0.48 11.68 7.52
C PHE A 57 -0.43 10.49 7.21
N ALA A 58 -1.54 10.73 6.53
CA ALA A 58 -2.53 9.69 6.25
C ALA A 58 -2.78 9.53 4.76
N THR A 59 -3.03 8.31 4.33
CA THR A 59 -3.78 8.04 3.11
C THR A 59 -5.19 7.60 3.46
N ILE A 60 -6.11 7.74 2.52
CA ILE A 60 -7.49 7.33 2.67
C ILE A 60 -7.93 6.54 1.46
N GLY A 61 -8.60 5.41 1.68
CA GLY A 61 -9.00 4.56 0.56
C GLY A 61 -9.85 3.38 0.95
N LEU A 62 -10.25 2.64 -0.08
CA LEU A 62 -10.95 1.37 0.02
C LEU A 62 -10.10 0.30 -0.65
N HIS A 63 -9.52 -0.55 0.18
CA HIS A 63 -8.72 -1.68 -0.29
C HIS A 63 -9.58 -2.66 -1.11
N PRO A 64 -9.08 -3.28 -2.19
CA PRO A 64 -9.87 -4.18 -3.04
C PRO A 64 -10.56 -5.33 -2.31
N CYS A 65 -10.01 -5.80 -1.18
CA CYS A 65 -10.65 -6.83 -0.37
C CYS A 65 -11.82 -6.31 0.49
N GLU A 66 -11.91 -5.00 0.70
CA GLU A 66 -12.90 -4.36 1.58
C GLU A 66 -14.09 -3.76 0.80
N VAL A 67 -13.97 -3.63 -0.53
CA VAL A 67 -15.00 -3.00 -1.35
C VAL A 67 -16.32 -3.76 -1.40
N GLN A 68 -16.34 -5.04 -1.07
CA GLN A 68 -17.58 -5.81 -1.05
C GLN A 68 -18.58 -5.27 -0.03
N GLU A 69 -18.09 -4.78 1.09
CA GLU A 69 -18.89 -4.25 2.20
C GLU A 69 -19.04 -2.72 2.15
N ALA A 70 -18.37 -2.07 1.19
CA ALA A 70 -18.44 -0.62 1.06
C ALA A 70 -19.83 -0.15 0.61
N SER A 71 -20.34 0.91 1.23
CA SER A 71 -21.60 1.54 0.82
C SER A 71 -21.45 2.29 -0.51
N ASP A 72 -22.57 2.56 -1.19
CA ASP A 72 -22.57 3.36 -2.42
C ASP A 72 -22.12 4.82 -2.15
N SER A 73 -22.26 5.32 -0.91
CA SER A 73 -21.79 6.64 -0.50
C SER A 73 -20.31 6.70 -0.10
N ALA A 74 -19.60 5.57 -0.10
CA ALA A 74 -18.24 5.51 0.43
C ALA A 74 -17.25 6.45 -0.27
N ILE A 75 -17.42 6.66 -1.58
CA ILE A 75 -16.58 7.60 -2.35
C ILE A 75 -16.86 9.06 -1.95
N ASP A 76 -18.12 9.43 -1.71
CA ASP A 76 -18.48 10.78 -1.26
C ASP A 76 -17.90 11.04 0.14
N GLU A 77 -17.89 10.04 1.01
CA GLU A 77 -17.27 10.15 2.33
C GLU A 77 -15.74 10.27 2.23
N LEU A 78 -15.08 9.49 1.35
CA LEU A 78 -13.65 9.66 1.07
C LEU A 78 -13.36 11.06 0.51
N ALA A 79 -14.23 11.61 -0.35
CA ALA A 79 -14.05 12.94 -0.90
C ALA A 79 -14.07 14.04 0.17
N GLN A 80 -14.88 13.87 1.23
CA GLN A 80 -14.87 14.76 2.39
C GLN A 80 -13.60 14.60 3.23
N LEU A 81 -13.16 13.35 3.47
CA LEU A 81 -11.92 13.09 4.20
C LEU A 81 -10.69 13.61 3.47
N ALA A 82 -10.69 13.60 2.13
CA ALA A 82 -9.60 14.10 1.30
C ALA A 82 -9.33 15.63 1.45
N GLU A 83 -10.25 16.37 2.05
CA GLU A 83 -10.05 17.81 2.34
C GLU A 83 -9.14 18.03 3.56
N HIS A 84 -8.84 16.99 4.33
CA HIS A 84 -8.04 17.13 5.53
C HIS A 84 -6.55 17.35 5.19
N PRO A 85 -5.86 18.35 5.78
CA PRO A 85 -4.49 18.74 5.38
C PRO A 85 -3.42 17.70 5.66
N LYS A 86 -3.72 16.68 6.46
CA LYS A 86 -2.83 15.55 6.72
C LYS A 86 -3.05 14.37 5.76
N VAL A 87 -4.06 14.44 4.89
CA VAL A 87 -4.27 13.44 3.83
C VAL A 87 -3.35 13.78 2.65
N VAL A 88 -2.48 12.85 2.28
CA VAL A 88 -1.41 13.08 1.31
C VAL A 88 -1.51 12.21 0.06
N ALA A 89 -2.40 11.22 0.05
CA ALA A 89 -2.70 10.40 -1.13
C ALA A 89 -4.05 9.70 -0.97
N ILE A 90 -4.63 9.25 -2.10
CA ILE A 90 -5.74 8.30 -2.12
C ILE A 90 -5.14 6.89 -2.14
N GLY A 91 -5.64 6.01 -1.30
CA GLY A 91 -5.18 4.64 -1.15
C GLY A 91 -5.18 4.22 0.33
N GLU A 92 -5.16 2.93 0.55
CA GLU A 92 -4.78 1.88 -0.39
C GLU A 92 -5.98 1.51 -1.28
N CYS A 93 -5.79 1.48 -2.59
CA CYS A 93 -6.81 1.11 -3.57
C CYS A 93 -6.18 0.23 -4.66
N GLY A 94 -6.97 -0.38 -5.53
CA GLY A 94 -6.44 -1.22 -6.60
C GLY A 94 -7.21 -2.52 -6.79
N LEU A 95 -6.49 -3.59 -7.18
CA LEU A 95 -7.09 -4.88 -7.51
C LEU A 95 -6.32 -6.04 -6.83
N ASP A 96 -7.07 -6.96 -6.21
CA ASP A 96 -6.56 -8.21 -5.63
C ASP A 96 -7.33 -9.42 -6.20
N TYR A 97 -6.69 -10.17 -7.10
CA TYR A 97 -7.27 -11.39 -7.67
C TYR A 97 -6.72 -12.66 -7.00
N HIS A 98 -5.91 -12.50 -5.96
CA HIS A 98 -5.45 -13.61 -5.14
C HIS A 98 -6.51 -14.07 -4.13
N ARG A 99 -7.34 -13.14 -3.66
CA ARG A 99 -8.38 -13.38 -2.63
C ARG A 99 -9.79 -13.47 -3.22
N LEU A 100 -9.92 -13.96 -4.46
CA LEU A 100 -11.22 -14.22 -5.07
C LEU A 100 -11.90 -15.44 -4.43
N PRO A 101 -13.24 -15.54 -4.47
CA PRO A 101 -14.01 -16.67 -3.94
C PRO A 101 -13.50 -18.02 -4.40
N SER A 102 -13.12 -18.16 -5.68
CA SER A 102 -12.58 -19.41 -6.23
C SER A 102 -11.23 -19.83 -5.63
N LYS A 103 -10.46 -18.88 -5.05
CA LYS A 103 -9.16 -19.13 -4.45
C LYS A 103 -9.21 -19.23 -2.93
N SER A 104 -10.36 -18.93 -2.31
CA SER A 104 -10.56 -19.04 -0.88
C SER A 104 -10.75 -20.50 -0.48
N SER A 105 -9.84 -21.03 0.31
CA SER A 105 -9.95 -22.40 0.88
C SER A 105 -10.90 -22.49 2.09
N ALA A 106 -11.49 -21.39 2.52
CA ALA A 106 -12.49 -21.38 3.58
C ALA A 106 -13.88 -21.67 2.97
N PRO A 107 -14.69 -22.57 3.57
CA PRO A 107 -16.08 -22.71 3.16
C PRO A 107 -16.78 -21.36 3.38
N PHE A 108 -17.47 -20.89 2.34
CA PHE A 108 -18.26 -19.67 2.36
C PHE A 108 -19.16 -19.66 3.60
N SER A 109 -18.86 -18.80 4.59
CA SER A 109 -19.66 -18.65 5.80
C SER A 109 -20.88 -17.76 5.53
N GLY A 110 -21.71 -18.19 4.58
CA GLY A 110 -23.04 -17.66 4.38
C GLY A 110 -23.98 -18.34 5.36
N SER A 111 -24.51 -17.56 6.29
CA SER A 111 -25.69 -17.81 7.13
C SER A 111 -26.07 -19.28 7.37
N THR A 112 -25.90 -19.75 8.60
CA THR A 112 -26.45 -21.01 9.10
C THR A 112 -27.97 -21.05 8.97
N SER A 113 -28.48 -21.55 7.85
CA SER A 113 -29.81 -22.15 7.79
C SER A 113 -29.59 -23.64 7.60
N THR A 114 -29.96 -24.40 8.62
CA THR A 114 -29.99 -25.86 8.68
C THR A 114 -30.98 -26.42 7.68
N THR A 115 -30.53 -26.67 6.45
CA THR A 115 -31.12 -27.69 5.53
C THR A 115 -30.15 -27.90 4.36
N GLY A 116 -29.61 -29.11 4.24
CA GLY A 116 -28.93 -29.70 3.08
C GLY A 116 -27.97 -28.78 2.31
N GLY A 117 -26.69 -28.75 2.69
CA GLY A 117 -25.69 -27.90 2.00
C GLY A 117 -25.52 -28.32 0.54
N VAL A 118 -26.02 -27.51 -0.38
CA VAL A 118 -25.61 -27.54 -1.78
C VAL A 118 -24.28 -26.80 -1.85
N PHE A 119 -23.19 -27.47 -2.19
CA PHE A 119 -21.94 -26.82 -2.53
C PHE A 119 -22.17 -25.98 -3.79
N PRO A 120 -21.78 -24.68 -3.85
CA PRO A 120 -21.92 -23.88 -5.05
C PRO A 120 -21.25 -24.59 -6.24
N GLY A 121 -21.93 -24.64 -7.37
CA GLY A 121 -21.40 -25.21 -8.60
C GLY A 121 -20.22 -24.38 -9.11
N SER A 122 -19.41 -24.97 -9.98
CA SER A 122 -18.27 -24.24 -10.59
C SER A 122 -18.70 -22.94 -11.32
N GLU A 123 -19.92 -22.92 -11.88
CA GLU A 123 -20.50 -21.74 -12.53
C GLU A 123 -20.84 -20.62 -11.53
N ASP A 124 -21.36 -20.94 -10.35
CA ASP A 124 -21.67 -19.97 -9.30
C ASP A 124 -20.41 -19.31 -8.76
N ILE A 125 -19.33 -20.07 -8.59
CA ILE A 125 -18.02 -19.55 -8.15
C ILE A 125 -17.44 -18.60 -9.21
N THR A 126 -17.57 -18.95 -10.50
CA THR A 126 -17.08 -18.10 -11.59
C THR A 126 -17.86 -16.78 -11.68
N LEU A 127 -19.17 -16.79 -11.42
CA LEU A 127 -19.99 -15.58 -11.36
C LEU A 127 -19.58 -14.71 -10.16
N ALA A 128 -19.39 -15.29 -8.99
CA ALA A 128 -18.96 -14.56 -7.81
C ALA A 128 -17.57 -13.91 -7.99
N ASP A 129 -16.64 -14.58 -8.65
CA ASP A 129 -15.34 -14.00 -9.01
C ASP A 129 -15.49 -12.80 -9.96
N ALA A 130 -16.37 -12.92 -10.96
CA ALA A 130 -16.62 -11.86 -11.94
C ALA A 130 -17.27 -10.63 -11.28
N GLU A 131 -18.23 -10.84 -10.40
CA GLU A 131 -18.87 -9.77 -9.62
C GLU A 131 -17.86 -9.06 -8.71
N GLN A 132 -17.01 -9.82 -8.00
CA GLN A 132 -16.00 -9.24 -7.13
C GLN A 132 -14.95 -8.44 -7.91
N LYS A 133 -14.47 -8.97 -9.04
CA LYS A 133 -13.55 -8.24 -9.93
C LYS A 133 -14.16 -6.95 -10.46
N ASN A 134 -15.42 -7.00 -10.90
CA ASN A 134 -16.13 -5.83 -11.39
C ASN A 134 -16.27 -4.78 -10.30
N ARG A 135 -16.64 -5.18 -9.08
CA ARG A 135 -16.77 -4.25 -7.95
C ARG A 135 -15.42 -3.62 -7.59
N GLN A 136 -14.34 -4.39 -7.52
CA GLN A 136 -12.98 -3.87 -7.34
C GLN A 136 -12.63 -2.84 -8.42
N ALA A 137 -12.89 -3.14 -9.69
CA ALA A 137 -12.58 -2.25 -10.80
C ALA A 137 -13.37 -0.94 -10.74
N VAL A 138 -14.66 -0.98 -10.39
CA VAL A 138 -15.51 0.20 -10.23
C VAL A 138 -14.97 1.11 -9.10
N PHE A 139 -14.71 0.55 -7.91
CA PHE A 139 -14.19 1.33 -6.79
C PHE A 139 -12.77 1.82 -7.04
N PHE A 140 -11.93 1.05 -7.74
CA PHE A 140 -10.60 1.51 -8.12
C PHE A 140 -10.68 2.72 -9.04
N GLN A 141 -11.51 2.65 -10.09
CA GLN A 141 -11.71 3.78 -11.01
C GLN A 141 -12.23 5.02 -10.29
N GLN A 142 -13.25 4.88 -9.43
CA GLN A 142 -13.81 6.00 -8.66
C GLN A 142 -12.76 6.66 -7.75
N GLN A 143 -11.88 5.87 -7.14
CA GLN A 143 -10.78 6.39 -6.32
C GLN A 143 -9.69 7.09 -7.16
N LEU A 144 -9.42 6.62 -8.39
CA LEU A 144 -8.55 7.33 -9.33
C LEU A 144 -9.17 8.68 -9.77
N ASP A 145 -10.47 8.72 -10.05
CA ASP A 145 -11.18 9.95 -10.37
C ASP A 145 -11.12 10.94 -9.21
N LEU A 146 -11.37 10.48 -7.98
CA LEU A 146 -11.25 11.29 -6.77
C LEU A 146 -9.82 11.83 -6.59
N ALA A 147 -8.80 11.01 -6.81
CA ALA A 147 -7.41 11.43 -6.71
C ALA A 147 -7.08 12.58 -7.67
N VAL A 148 -7.56 12.50 -8.91
CA VAL A 148 -7.40 13.58 -9.90
C VAL A 148 -8.13 14.85 -9.46
N ASP A 149 -9.37 14.74 -9.01
CA ASP A 149 -10.19 15.88 -8.58
C ASP A 149 -9.58 16.61 -7.39
N ARG A 150 -8.97 15.87 -6.47
CA ARG A 150 -8.30 16.41 -5.28
C ARG A 150 -6.82 16.74 -5.52
N LYS A 151 -6.27 16.46 -6.71
CA LYS A 151 -4.85 16.62 -7.06
C LYS A 151 -3.91 15.85 -6.13
N LEU A 152 -4.32 14.65 -5.75
CA LEU A 152 -3.56 13.71 -4.93
C LEU A 152 -3.01 12.60 -5.81
N ASN A 153 -1.90 12.02 -5.39
CA ASN A 153 -1.36 10.78 -5.95
C ASN A 153 -2.03 9.56 -5.33
N VAL A 154 -1.73 8.36 -5.83
CA VAL A 154 -2.38 7.14 -5.38
C VAL A 154 -1.40 6.08 -4.89
N VAL A 155 -1.80 5.36 -3.83
CA VAL A 155 -1.11 4.17 -3.32
C VAL A 155 -1.87 2.95 -3.80
N ILE A 156 -1.24 2.13 -4.65
CA ILE A 156 -1.88 1.02 -5.35
C ILE A 156 -1.47 -0.32 -4.74
N HIS A 157 -2.49 -1.09 -4.35
CA HIS A 157 -2.42 -2.52 -4.12
C HIS A 157 -2.61 -3.26 -5.44
N GLN A 158 -1.67 -4.14 -5.78
CA GLN A 158 -1.80 -4.99 -6.97
C GLN A 158 -1.36 -6.42 -6.63
N ARG A 159 -2.28 -7.38 -6.77
CA ARG A 159 -1.97 -8.79 -6.57
C ARG A 159 -2.71 -9.69 -7.55
N ASP A 160 -1.97 -10.45 -8.37
CA ASP A 160 -2.49 -11.32 -9.44
C ASP A 160 -3.39 -10.60 -10.47
N SER A 161 -3.26 -9.26 -10.64
CA SER A 161 -4.16 -8.38 -11.41
C SER A 161 -3.43 -7.38 -12.31
N TRP A 162 -2.20 -7.71 -12.73
CA TRP A 162 -1.29 -6.77 -13.42
C TRP A 162 -1.93 -6.04 -14.60
N GLU A 163 -2.44 -6.80 -15.59
CA GLU A 163 -2.97 -6.24 -16.83
C GLU A 163 -4.19 -5.35 -16.60
N ASP A 164 -5.11 -5.78 -15.74
CA ASP A 164 -6.32 -5.02 -15.43
C ASP A 164 -5.99 -3.75 -14.64
N THR A 165 -5.02 -3.83 -13.72
CA THR A 165 -4.54 -2.66 -12.97
C THR A 165 -3.95 -1.62 -13.91
N LEU A 166 -3.07 -2.01 -14.85
CA LEU A 166 -2.50 -1.10 -15.83
C LEU A 166 -3.54 -0.55 -16.79
N THR A 167 -4.47 -1.38 -17.25
CA THR A 167 -5.55 -0.95 -18.15
C THR A 167 -6.42 0.11 -17.49
N THR A 168 -6.76 -0.05 -16.21
CA THR A 168 -7.53 0.94 -15.45
C THR A 168 -6.74 2.22 -15.20
N LEU A 169 -5.42 2.12 -15.00
CA LEU A 169 -4.56 3.27 -14.67
C LEU A 169 -4.18 4.10 -15.92
N LYS A 170 -4.04 3.49 -17.09
CA LYS A 170 -3.61 4.17 -18.34
C LYS A 170 -4.33 5.48 -18.66
N PRO A 171 -5.67 5.60 -18.54
CA PRO A 171 -6.40 6.85 -18.81
C PRO A 171 -5.99 8.02 -17.92
N TYR A 172 -5.31 7.76 -16.81
CA TYR A 172 -4.87 8.74 -15.82
C TYR A 172 -3.41 9.20 -16.01
N SER A 173 -2.71 8.67 -17.03
CA SER A 173 -1.32 9.05 -17.32
C SER A 173 -1.15 10.56 -17.46
N GLY A 174 -0.16 11.13 -16.77
CA GLY A 174 0.11 12.56 -16.74
C GLY A 174 -0.88 13.39 -15.88
N ARG A 175 -1.91 12.77 -15.30
CA ARG A 175 -2.89 13.44 -14.42
C ARG A 175 -2.61 13.17 -12.95
N LEU A 176 -2.05 12.02 -12.63
CA LEU A 176 -1.60 11.61 -11.30
C LEU A 176 -0.38 10.70 -11.41
N HIS A 177 0.31 10.51 -10.29
CA HIS A 177 1.32 9.46 -10.12
C HIS A 177 0.82 8.37 -9.19
N ALA A 178 1.27 7.14 -9.40
CA ALA A 178 0.95 6.00 -8.55
C ALA A 178 2.23 5.44 -7.93
N VAL A 179 2.15 4.96 -6.70
CA VAL A 179 3.13 4.03 -6.13
C VAL A 179 2.50 2.65 -6.01
N PHE A 180 3.13 1.66 -6.62
CA PHE A 180 2.78 0.26 -6.42
C PHE A 180 3.47 -0.21 -5.15
N HIS A 181 2.69 -0.28 -4.06
CA HIS A 181 3.23 -0.65 -2.77
C HIS A 181 3.61 -2.13 -2.71
N CYS A 182 4.52 -2.48 -1.82
CA CYS A 182 5.00 -3.85 -1.61
C CYS A 182 5.38 -4.57 -2.92
N PHE A 183 6.06 -3.84 -3.81
CA PHE A 183 6.31 -4.31 -5.18
C PHE A 183 7.15 -5.59 -5.19
N SER A 184 6.58 -6.65 -5.71
CA SER A 184 7.21 -7.97 -5.82
C SER A 184 7.27 -8.49 -7.27
N GLY A 185 6.97 -7.64 -8.24
CA GLY A 185 7.01 -7.95 -9.67
C GLY A 185 8.43 -8.02 -10.24
N THR A 186 8.50 -8.22 -11.55
CA THR A 186 9.74 -8.32 -12.31
C THR A 186 10.35 -6.95 -12.63
N LEU A 187 11.63 -6.94 -12.99
CA LEU A 187 12.31 -5.72 -13.46
C LEU A 187 11.65 -5.11 -14.71
N ALA A 188 11.09 -5.93 -15.60
CA ALA A 188 10.37 -5.46 -16.78
C ALA A 188 9.11 -4.67 -16.37
N GLN A 189 8.35 -5.20 -15.43
CA GLN A 189 7.16 -4.53 -14.88
C GLN A 189 7.52 -3.24 -14.14
N ALA A 190 8.60 -3.25 -13.33
CA ALA A 190 9.08 -2.03 -12.67
C ALA A 190 9.45 -0.94 -13.69
N ASN A 191 10.19 -1.30 -14.74
CA ASN A 191 10.57 -0.36 -15.80
C ASN A 191 9.36 0.17 -16.60
N GLU A 192 8.35 -0.66 -16.82
CA GLU A 192 7.08 -0.24 -17.43
C GLU A 192 6.39 0.84 -16.58
N LEU A 193 6.23 0.62 -15.28
CA LEU A 193 5.65 1.61 -14.36
C LEU A 193 6.43 2.93 -14.37
N ILE A 194 7.75 2.85 -14.27
CA ILE A 194 8.62 4.03 -14.24
C ILE A 194 8.54 4.81 -15.54
N SER A 195 8.45 4.12 -16.69
CA SER A 195 8.29 4.76 -18.00
C SER A 195 6.97 5.52 -18.13
N LEU A 196 5.95 5.12 -17.37
CA LEU A 196 4.65 5.79 -17.27
C LEU A 196 4.63 6.91 -16.19
N GLY A 197 5.75 7.14 -15.51
CA GLY A 197 5.87 8.16 -14.45
C GLY A 197 5.40 7.69 -13.08
N HIS A 198 5.26 6.37 -12.88
CA HIS A 198 4.86 5.78 -11.61
C HIS A 198 6.07 5.31 -10.80
N PHE A 199 5.81 4.88 -9.56
CA PHE A 199 6.81 4.49 -8.58
C PHE A 199 6.51 3.08 -8.06
N VAL A 200 7.53 2.46 -7.47
CA VAL A 200 7.39 1.21 -6.70
C VAL A 200 7.90 1.42 -5.29
N SER A 201 7.53 0.56 -4.35
CA SER A 201 8.11 0.59 -3.01
C SER A 201 8.60 -0.78 -2.58
N PHE A 202 9.59 -0.78 -1.69
CA PHE A 202 10.23 -2.00 -1.17
C PHE A 202 9.97 -2.13 0.32
N THR A 203 9.46 -3.31 0.69
CA THR A 203 9.22 -3.74 2.09
C THR A 203 10.37 -4.61 2.63
N GLY A 204 10.18 -5.17 3.81
CA GLY A 204 11.06 -6.18 4.40
C GLY A 204 11.35 -7.38 3.49
N ILE A 205 10.54 -7.63 2.47
CA ILE A 205 10.76 -8.69 1.46
C ILE A 205 12.14 -8.54 0.79
N VAL A 206 12.63 -7.32 0.58
CA VAL A 206 13.94 -7.09 -0.03
C VAL A 206 15.10 -7.72 0.77
N THR A 207 14.89 -7.99 2.07
CA THR A 207 15.90 -8.65 2.91
C THR A 207 15.90 -10.17 2.78
N PHE A 208 14.84 -10.76 2.21
CA PHE A 208 14.70 -12.22 2.11
C PHE A 208 15.64 -12.81 1.05
N LYS A 209 16.33 -13.91 1.39
CA LYS A 209 17.33 -14.52 0.52
C LYS A 209 16.80 -14.93 -0.86
N ASN A 210 15.54 -15.33 -0.94
CA ASN A 210 14.92 -15.87 -2.16
C ASN A 210 14.18 -14.81 -2.99
N ALA A 211 14.19 -13.53 -2.60
CA ALA A 211 13.48 -12.44 -3.28
C ALA A 211 14.24 -11.92 -4.52
N ARG A 212 14.55 -12.80 -5.47
CA ARG A 212 15.45 -12.52 -6.61
C ARG A 212 14.95 -11.38 -7.49
N ASP A 213 13.66 -11.35 -7.82
CA ASP A 213 13.09 -10.29 -8.66
C ASP A 213 13.10 -8.95 -7.94
N VAL A 214 12.73 -8.92 -6.65
CA VAL A 214 12.81 -7.72 -5.81
C VAL A 214 14.25 -7.20 -5.71
N HIS A 215 15.24 -8.09 -5.54
CA HIS A 215 16.66 -7.71 -5.54
C HIS A 215 17.08 -7.10 -6.90
N SER A 216 16.64 -7.71 -8.01
CA SER A 216 16.93 -7.20 -9.34
C SER A 216 16.32 -5.82 -9.56
N CYS A 217 15.07 -5.60 -9.12
CA CYS A 217 14.41 -4.30 -9.15
C CYS A 217 15.17 -3.29 -8.29
N ALA A 218 15.37 -3.58 -7.01
CA ALA A 218 16.05 -2.68 -6.08
C ALA A 218 17.44 -2.26 -6.58
N GLN A 219 18.17 -3.16 -7.25
CA GLN A 219 19.51 -2.90 -7.77
C GLN A 219 19.52 -2.03 -9.04
N LYS A 220 18.50 -2.18 -9.94
CA LYS A 220 18.62 -1.72 -11.33
C LYS A 220 17.70 -0.57 -11.72
N ILE A 221 16.58 -0.34 -10.99
CA ILE A 221 15.69 0.78 -11.32
C ILE A 221 16.36 2.13 -11.05
N PRO A 222 15.96 3.20 -11.75
CA PRO A 222 16.58 4.52 -11.59
C PRO A 222 16.49 5.06 -10.16
N PRO A 223 17.47 5.83 -9.70
CA PRO A 223 17.37 6.59 -8.45
C PRO A 223 16.13 7.49 -8.44
N GLY A 224 15.49 7.62 -7.28
CA GLY A 224 14.31 8.48 -7.12
C GLY A 224 13.02 7.94 -7.72
N SER A 225 13.00 6.69 -8.23
CA SER A 225 11.81 6.02 -8.76
C SER A 225 11.19 4.99 -7.80
N PHE A 226 11.68 4.94 -6.55
CA PHE A 226 11.19 4.00 -5.55
C PHE A 226 11.17 4.61 -4.15
N PHE A 227 10.35 4.00 -3.28
CA PHE A 227 10.23 4.32 -1.88
C PHE A 227 10.61 3.13 -1.00
N LEU A 228 10.73 3.40 0.31
CA LEU A 228 10.97 2.40 1.35
C LEU A 228 9.79 2.39 2.31
N GLU A 229 9.38 1.21 2.70
CA GLU A 229 8.25 1.03 3.60
C GLU A 229 8.39 -0.24 4.42
N THR A 230 7.47 -0.43 5.36
CA THR A 230 7.42 -1.66 6.14
C THR A 230 6.24 -2.54 5.79
N ASP A 231 5.08 -1.97 5.49
CA ASP A 231 3.78 -2.65 5.45
C ASP A 231 3.44 -3.29 6.82
N CYS A 232 3.92 -2.66 7.90
CA CYS A 232 3.71 -3.18 9.25
C CYS A 232 2.22 -3.16 9.66
N PRO A 233 1.74 -4.17 10.41
CA PRO A 233 2.50 -5.14 11.22
C PRO A 233 3.06 -6.36 10.47
N TYR A 234 2.94 -6.40 9.15
CA TYR A 234 3.37 -7.53 8.30
C TYR A 234 4.83 -7.41 7.86
N LEU A 235 5.34 -8.43 7.18
CA LEU A 235 6.57 -8.43 6.39
C LEU A 235 7.85 -8.00 7.11
N ALA A 236 7.98 -8.32 8.42
CA ALA A 236 9.18 -8.01 9.16
C ALA A 236 10.46 -8.48 8.42
N PRO A 237 11.46 -7.59 8.27
CA PRO A 237 12.72 -7.94 7.58
C PRO A 237 13.55 -8.96 8.38
N GLU A 238 14.50 -9.61 7.73
CA GLU A 238 15.53 -10.38 8.44
C GLU A 238 16.36 -9.43 9.36
N PRO A 239 16.75 -9.85 10.57
CA PRO A 239 16.55 -11.18 11.17
C PRO A 239 15.22 -11.32 11.95
N ASN A 240 14.30 -10.38 11.82
CA ASN A 240 13.06 -10.35 12.60
C ASN A 240 11.88 -11.04 11.93
N ARG A 241 12.11 -11.77 10.85
CA ARG A 241 11.06 -12.49 10.12
C ARG A 241 10.20 -13.35 11.03
N GLY A 242 8.86 -13.27 10.86
CA GLY A 242 7.89 -13.98 11.69
C GLY A 242 7.51 -13.27 12.99
N LYS A 243 8.12 -12.12 13.29
CA LYS A 243 7.70 -11.23 14.38
C LYS A 243 6.78 -10.12 13.84
N ARG A 244 6.10 -9.38 14.71
CA ARG A 244 5.38 -8.17 14.36
C ARG A 244 6.38 -7.16 13.78
N CYS A 245 6.10 -6.68 12.56
CA CYS A 245 6.87 -5.61 11.94
C CYS A 245 6.51 -4.27 12.58
N GLU A 246 7.42 -3.30 12.53
CA GLU A 246 7.19 -1.93 12.98
C GLU A 246 7.98 -0.94 12.10
N PRO A 247 7.57 0.36 12.05
CA PRO A 247 8.19 1.34 11.15
C PRO A 247 9.69 1.54 11.33
N ALA A 248 10.23 1.27 12.52
CA ALA A 248 11.68 1.31 12.78
C ALA A 248 12.47 0.39 11.83
N TYR A 249 11.83 -0.66 11.30
CA TYR A 249 12.48 -1.62 10.40
C TYR A 249 12.64 -1.11 8.97
N THR A 250 12.12 0.07 8.60
CA THR A 250 12.48 0.77 7.36
C THR A 250 13.99 0.97 7.26
N LEU A 251 14.70 1.11 8.39
CA LEU A 251 16.16 1.17 8.41
C LEU A 251 16.80 -0.09 7.81
N ALA A 252 16.33 -1.28 8.20
CA ALA A 252 16.85 -2.55 7.66
C ALA A 252 16.54 -2.71 6.15
N VAL A 253 15.40 -2.20 5.69
CA VAL A 253 15.06 -2.14 4.26
C VAL A 253 16.04 -1.21 3.52
N ALA A 254 16.30 -0.02 4.07
CA ALA A 254 17.24 0.95 3.50
C ALA A 254 18.67 0.40 3.42
N GLU A 255 19.17 -0.22 4.48
CA GLU A 255 20.49 -0.84 4.54
C GLU A 255 20.65 -1.94 3.47
N LYS A 256 19.61 -2.76 3.31
CA LYS A 256 19.61 -3.82 2.29
C LYS A 256 19.63 -3.25 0.88
N VAL A 257 18.81 -2.23 0.60
CA VAL A 257 18.80 -1.57 -0.71
C VAL A 257 20.14 -0.89 -0.99
N ALA A 258 20.72 -0.21 0.00
CA ALA A 258 22.05 0.38 -0.10
C ALA A 258 23.12 -0.65 -0.49
N ALA A 259 23.13 -1.79 0.22
CA ALA A 259 24.07 -2.88 -0.08
C ALA A 259 23.88 -3.45 -1.50
N LEU A 260 22.63 -3.63 -1.96
CA LEU A 260 22.34 -4.12 -3.31
C LEU A 260 22.78 -3.15 -4.41
N ARG A 261 22.71 -1.84 -4.15
CA ARG A 261 23.07 -0.78 -5.09
C ARG A 261 24.54 -0.36 -5.02
N GLY A 262 25.29 -0.82 -4.01
CA GLY A 262 26.66 -0.34 -3.75
C GLY A 262 26.71 1.14 -3.34
N GLN A 263 25.63 1.64 -2.72
CA GLN A 263 25.46 3.00 -2.23
C GLN A 263 25.58 3.04 -0.71
N THR A 264 25.82 4.22 -0.15
CA THR A 264 25.74 4.43 1.29
C THR A 264 24.28 4.54 1.76
N LEU A 265 24.03 4.24 3.03
CA LEU A 265 22.71 4.45 3.65
C LEU A 265 22.24 5.92 3.52
N GLN A 266 23.17 6.89 3.65
CA GLN A 266 22.86 8.30 3.50
C GLN A 266 22.39 8.67 2.09
N GLU A 267 22.97 8.09 1.04
CA GLU A 267 22.56 8.30 -0.34
C GLU A 267 21.17 7.76 -0.56
N ILE A 268 20.88 6.51 -0.15
CA ILE A 268 19.54 5.92 -0.25
C ILE A 268 18.52 6.73 0.53
N ALA A 269 18.82 7.09 1.76
CA ALA A 269 17.92 7.88 2.61
C ALA A 269 17.58 9.24 1.96
N ARG A 270 18.57 9.93 1.40
CA ARG A 270 18.37 11.21 0.71
C ARG A 270 17.51 11.05 -0.54
N GLU A 271 17.81 10.07 -1.38
CA GLU A 271 17.11 9.81 -2.64
C GLU A 271 15.64 9.45 -2.40
N THR A 272 15.39 8.50 -1.52
CA THR A 272 14.03 8.00 -1.23
C THR A 272 13.18 9.01 -0.47
N THR A 273 13.78 9.73 0.50
CA THR A 273 13.09 10.82 1.21
C THR A 273 12.69 11.94 0.25
N SER A 274 13.63 12.42 -0.59
CA SER A 274 13.30 13.48 -1.56
C SER A 274 12.21 13.05 -2.57
N ALA A 275 12.23 11.81 -3.01
CA ALA A 275 11.20 11.26 -3.89
C ALA A 275 9.83 11.17 -3.19
N ALA A 276 9.79 10.66 -1.95
CA ALA A 276 8.57 10.55 -1.15
C ALA A 276 7.99 11.93 -0.79
N GLU A 277 8.82 12.90 -0.41
CA GLU A 277 8.40 14.28 -0.14
C GLU A 277 7.68 14.91 -1.34
N LYS A 278 8.21 14.71 -2.55
CA LYS A 278 7.59 15.21 -3.78
C LYS A 278 6.29 14.48 -4.10
N PHE A 279 6.30 13.15 -4.00
CA PHE A 279 5.13 12.33 -4.33
C PHE A 279 3.95 12.61 -3.41
N PHE A 280 4.19 12.69 -2.10
CA PHE A 280 3.17 12.93 -1.09
C PHE A 280 2.98 14.42 -0.75
N SER A 281 3.64 15.34 -1.47
CA SER A 281 3.61 16.78 -1.19
C SER A 281 3.88 17.13 0.28
N LEU A 282 4.82 16.41 0.90
CA LEU A 282 5.18 16.63 2.30
C LEU A 282 6.00 17.92 2.45
N PRO A 283 5.94 18.59 3.61
CA PRO A 283 6.84 19.70 3.91
C PRO A 283 8.30 19.26 3.75
N SER A 284 9.16 20.10 3.20
CA SER A 284 10.59 19.80 3.08
C SER A 284 11.22 19.62 4.47
N SER A 285 12.16 18.68 4.54
CA SER A 285 12.86 18.31 5.79
C SER A 285 13.92 19.33 6.19
#